data_373333d2a0ed00138c869764fdb6226e
#
_entry.id   373333d2a0ed00138c869764fdb6226e
#
_cell.length_a   1.000
_cell.length_b   1.000
_cell.length_c   1.000
_cell.angle_alpha   90.00
_cell.angle_beta   90.00
_cell.angle_gamma   90.00
#
_symmetry.space_group_name_H-M   'P 1'
#
loop_
_entity.id
_entity.type
_entity.pdbx_description
1 polymer ?
#
loop_
_entity_poly.entity_id
_entity_poly.type
_entity_poly.pdbx_seq_one_letter_code
_entity_poly.pdbx_strand_id
1 'polypeptide(L)'
;MAYTELLYSVADGVATVTLHRPDKLNAFTNTMMRELHMVFDEIDADDNVRAVVMTGSGRGFCAGADLSGGGGTFNDGSLSTDSQSTFRRDGGGTVTLRMFKCNKPIIGAINGPAVGIGATMTLAMDMRLISSSAKMGFVFTRRGIVPEACSSWFLPRIVGIAQAQEWVMTG
;
A
#
# COMPACT_ATOMS: atom_id res chain seq x y z
N MET A 1 -5.74 14.04 13.96
CA MET A 1 -4.47 14.67 13.46
C MET A 1 -4.68 15.13 12.02
N ALA A 2 -3.93 16.13 11.56
CA ALA A 2 -4.00 16.50 10.13
C ALA A 2 -2.94 15.70 9.36
N TYR A 3 -3.39 14.88 8.43
CA TYR A 3 -2.52 14.18 7.48
C TYR A 3 -2.21 15.11 6.29
N THR A 4 -1.07 14.93 5.64
CA THR A 4 -0.62 15.75 4.49
C THR A 4 -0.78 15.01 3.17
N GLU A 5 -0.60 13.71 3.16
CA GLU A 5 -0.68 12.85 1.97
C GLU A 5 -1.82 11.82 2.04
N LEU A 6 -2.63 11.88 3.11
CA LEU A 6 -3.87 11.12 3.25
C LEU A 6 -5.04 12.06 3.55
N LEU A 7 -6.25 11.66 3.11
CA LEU A 7 -7.50 12.15 3.69
C LEU A 7 -8.11 11.03 4.52
N TYR A 8 -8.62 11.38 5.69
CA TYR A 8 -9.23 10.44 6.62
C TYR A 8 -10.56 10.98 7.11
N SER A 9 -11.58 10.14 7.07
CA SER A 9 -12.91 10.45 7.60
C SER A 9 -13.58 9.18 8.12
N VAL A 10 -14.46 9.34 9.11
CA VAL A 10 -15.31 8.26 9.63
C VAL A 10 -16.77 8.70 9.49
N ALA A 11 -17.58 7.86 8.88
CA ALA A 11 -19.02 8.04 8.77
C ALA A 11 -19.72 6.69 8.89
N ASP A 12 -20.77 6.61 9.68
CA ASP A 12 -21.61 5.41 9.87
C ASP A 12 -20.82 4.13 10.24
N GLY A 13 -19.72 4.30 10.97
CA GLY A 13 -18.84 3.22 11.38
C GLY A 13 -17.87 2.75 10.28
N VAL A 14 -17.76 3.48 9.19
CA VAL A 14 -16.82 3.20 8.10
C VAL A 14 -15.73 4.28 8.09
N ALA A 15 -14.49 3.86 8.28
CA ALA A 15 -13.32 4.72 8.06
C ALA A 15 -12.97 4.73 6.57
N THR A 16 -12.85 5.93 6.00
CA THR A 16 -12.35 6.10 4.62
C THR A 16 -10.95 6.69 4.66
N VAL A 17 -9.98 5.93 4.17
CA VAL A 17 -8.59 6.35 4.00
C VAL A 17 -8.35 6.59 2.51
N THR A 18 -8.05 7.84 2.14
CA THR A 18 -7.79 8.20 0.74
C THR A 18 -6.34 8.62 0.56
N LEU A 19 -5.60 7.93 -0.28
CA LEU A 19 -4.26 8.35 -0.69
C LEU A 19 -4.38 9.69 -1.43
N HIS A 20 -3.68 10.73 -0.99
CA HIS A 20 -3.95 12.10 -1.44
C HIS A 20 -2.71 12.82 -1.96
N ARG A 21 -2.24 12.40 -3.11
CA ARG A 21 -1.24 13.07 -3.95
C ARG A 21 -1.66 12.96 -5.44
N PRO A 22 -2.84 13.48 -5.82
CA PRO A 22 -3.42 13.22 -7.15
C PRO A 22 -2.51 13.65 -8.31
N ASP A 23 -1.75 14.74 -8.16
CA ASP A 23 -0.81 15.24 -9.16
C ASP A 23 0.38 14.30 -9.41
N LYS A 24 0.65 13.39 -8.48
CA LYS A 24 1.69 12.35 -8.54
C LYS A 24 1.09 10.95 -8.64
N LEU A 25 -0.18 10.81 -9.03
CA LEU A 25 -0.90 9.55 -9.07
C LEU A 25 -0.79 8.78 -7.75
N ASN A 26 -0.79 9.49 -6.63
CA ASN A 26 -0.66 8.96 -5.28
C ASN A 26 0.60 8.09 -5.08
N ALA A 27 1.72 8.49 -5.72
CA ALA A 27 3.00 7.81 -5.55
C ALA A 27 3.40 7.76 -4.08
N PHE A 28 3.84 6.59 -3.65
CA PHE A 28 4.13 6.25 -2.26
C PHE A 28 5.45 6.89 -1.78
N THR A 29 5.39 7.60 -0.68
CA THR A 29 6.51 8.30 -0.05
C THR A 29 6.74 7.82 1.38
N ASN A 30 7.85 8.26 1.99
CA ASN A 30 8.11 8.06 3.41
C ASN A 30 7.09 8.79 4.31
N THR A 31 6.53 9.92 3.85
CA THR A 31 5.47 10.63 4.57
C THR A 31 4.19 9.81 4.54
N MET A 32 3.75 9.38 3.37
CA MET A 32 2.57 8.51 3.22
C MET A 32 2.70 7.22 4.03
N MET A 33 3.89 6.61 4.04
CA MET A 33 4.17 5.42 4.85
C MET A 33 3.91 5.68 6.34
N ARG A 34 4.49 6.76 6.90
CA ARG A 34 4.28 7.11 8.31
C ARG A 34 2.84 7.43 8.62
N GLU A 35 2.17 8.17 7.74
CA GLU A 35 0.76 8.52 7.90
C GLU A 35 -0.13 7.28 7.83
N LEU A 36 0.16 6.30 6.97
CA LEU A 36 -0.55 5.03 6.94
C LEU A 36 -0.39 4.25 8.24
N HIS A 37 0.79 4.20 8.83
CA HIS A 37 0.95 3.60 10.16
C HIS A 37 0.08 4.30 11.20
N MET A 38 0.14 5.63 11.24
CA MET A 38 -0.62 6.44 12.23
C MET A 38 -2.14 6.28 12.05
N VAL A 39 -2.65 6.32 10.81
CA VAL A 39 -4.10 6.20 10.57
C VAL A 39 -4.62 4.81 10.92
N PHE A 40 -3.85 3.74 10.67
CA PHE A 40 -4.26 2.40 11.08
C PHE A 40 -4.16 2.19 12.60
N ASP A 41 -3.26 2.89 13.30
CA ASP A 41 -3.24 2.90 14.76
C ASP A 41 -4.48 3.63 15.33
N GLU A 42 -4.87 4.76 14.71
CA GLU A 42 -6.10 5.50 15.07
C GLU A 42 -7.36 4.66 14.81
N ILE A 43 -7.43 3.98 13.66
CA ILE A 43 -8.55 3.08 13.30
C ILE A 43 -8.71 1.93 14.30
N ASP A 44 -7.61 1.29 14.70
CA ASP A 44 -7.69 0.16 15.64
C ASP A 44 -8.08 0.61 17.05
N ALA A 45 -7.75 1.84 17.43
CA ALA A 45 -8.08 2.42 18.72
C ALA A 45 -9.52 2.97 18.79
N ASP A 46 -10.20 3.18 17.66
CA ASP A 46 -11.57 3.72 17.63
C ASP A 46 -12.60 2.59 17.53
N ASP A 47 -13.30 2.33 18.62
CA ASP A 47 -14.37 1.32 18.70
C ASP A 47 -15.60 1.66 17.83
N ASN A 48 -15.76 2.92 17.40
CA ASN A 48 -16.84 3.30 16.50
C ASN A 48 -16.55 2.89 15.05
N VAL A 49 -15.28 2.64 14.69
CA VAL A 49 -14.91 2.14 13.38
C VAL A 49 -15.12 0.62 13.32
N ARG A 50 -15.91 0.17 12.34
CA ARG A 50 -16.24 -1.24 12.11
C ARG A 50 -15.65 -1.81 10.83
N ALA A 51 -15.33 -0.95 9.86
CA ALA A 51 -14.73 -1.32 8.58
C ALA A 51 -13.91 -0.17 8.01
N VAL A 52 -12.98 -0.49 7.12
CA VAL A 52 -12.11 0.49 6.45
C VAL A 52 -12.30 0.38 4.95
N VAL A 53 -12.46 1.51 4.27
CA VAL A 53 -12.37 1.63 2.82
C VAL A 53 -11.09 2.40 2.50
N MET A 54 -10.25 1.85 1.64
CA MET A 54 -9.03 2.51 1.18
C MET A 54 -9.11 2.77 -0.33
N THR A 55 -8.87 4.02 -0.74
CA THR A 55 -8.95 4.44 -2.14
C THR A 55 -7.89 5.49 -2.48
N GLY A 56 -7.84 5.97 -3.72
CA GLY A 56 -6.94 7.03 -4.16
C GLY A 56 -7.68 8.26 -4.67
N SER A 57 -7.17 9.45 -4.39
CA SER A 57 -7.66 10.69 -4.98
C SER A 57 -7.37 10.77 -6.47
N GLY A 58 -8.30 11.36 -7.22
CA GLY A 58 -8.12 11.61 -8.65
C GLY A 58 -8.18 10.33 -9.49
N ARG A 59 -7.37 10.26 -10.54
CA ARG A 59 -7.45 9.22 -11.58
C ARG A 59 -6.71 7.91 -11.27
N GLY A 60 -5.92 7.85 -10.20
CA GLY A 60 -5.10 6.70 -9.84
C GLY A 60 -5.37 6.21 -8.42
N PHE A 61 -5.16 4.91 -8.18
CA PHE A 61 -5.09 4.41 -6.82
C PHE A 61 -3.71 4.73 -6.23
N CYS A 62 -2.64 4.13 -6.77
CA CYS A 62 -1.25 4.42 -6.39
C CYS A 62 -0.29 3.93 -7.49
N ALA A 63 0.51 4.81 -8.05
CA ALA A 63 1.41 4.50 -9.17
C ALA A 63 2.74 3.81 -8.78
N GLY A 64 2.90 3.43 -7.51
CA GLY A 64 4.12 2.83 -7.01
C GLY A 64 4.95 3.78 -6.14
N ALA A 65 6.20 3.43 -5.86
CA ALA A 65 7.10 4.28 -5.10
C ALA A 65 7.37 5.61 -5.82
N ASP A 66 7.47 6.69 -5.06
CA ASP A 66 7.89 7.99 -5.61
C ASP A 66 9.38 7.95 -5.97
N LEU A 67 9.68 7.95 -7.27
CA LEU A 67 11.05 7.86 -7.79
C LEU A 67 11.71 9.24 -7.99
N SER A 68 11.10 10.33 -7.53
CA SER A 68 11.65 11.68 -7.68
C SER A 68 12.99 11.88 -6.96
N GLY A 69 13.29 11.05 -5.96
CA GLY A 69 14.59 10.99 -5.27
C GLY A 69 15.71 10.29 -6.06
N GLY A 70 15.45 9.83 -7.29
CA GLY A 70 16.43 9.13 -8.13
C GLY A 70 16.95 7.84 -7.49
N GLY A 71 18.24 7.51 -7.69
CA GLY A 71 18.87 6.30 -7.15
C GLY A 71 18.88 6.20 -5.62
N GLY A 72 18.61 7.29 -4.90
CA GLY A 72 18.48 7.32 -3.46
C GLY A 72 17.14 6.80 -2.92
N THR A 73 16.12 6.68 -3.76
CA THR A 73 14.74 6.32 -3.33
C THR A 73 14.68 5.03 -2.51
N PHE A 74 15.54 4.06 -2.83
CA PHE A 74 15.59 2.76 -2.14
C PHE A 74 16.74 2.65 -1.13
N ASN A 75 17.56 3.69 -1.00
CA ASN A 75 18.74 3.71 -0.12
C ASN A 75 18.49 4.39 1.22
N ASP A 76 17.30 4.94 1.44
CA ASP A 76 17.01 5.65 2.67
C ASP A 76 16.96 4.68 3.86
N GLY A 77 18.06 4.71 4.65
CA GLY A 77 18.20 3.92 5.86
C GLY A 77 17.29 4.35 7.01
N SER A 78 16.43 5.37 6.79
CA SER A 78 15.56 5.95 7.80
C SER A 78 14.36 5.07 8.18
N LEU A 79 14.14 3.94 7.48
CA LEU A 79 12.97 3.08 7.64
C LEU A 79 13.18 1.94 8.65
N SER A 80 14.37 1.76 9.22
CA SER A 80 14.56 0.84 10.32
C SER A 80 14.22 1.55 11.64
N THR A 81 13.03 1.35 12.13
CA THR A 81 12.61 1.77 13.48
C THR A 81 13.33 1.00 14.59
N ASP A 82 14.10 -0.01 14.24
CA ASP A 82 14.87 -0.84 15.15
C ASP A 82 16.36 -0.69 14.84
N SER A 83 17.04 0.16 15.62
CA SER A 83 18.49 0.41 15.52
C SER A 83 19.35 -0.82 15.83
N GLN A 84 18.76 -1.94 16.28
CA GLN A 84 19.44 -3.19 16.58
C GLN A 84 19.17 -4.30 15.54
N SER A 85 18.29 -4.07 14.56
CA SER A 85 17.99 -5.08 13.54
C SER A 85 19.05 -5.07 12.43
N THR A 86 19.70 -6.20 12.21
CA THR A 86 20.63 -6.43 11.08
C THR A 86 19.89 -6.56 9.75
N PHE A 87 18.55 -6.64 9.75
CA PHE A 87 17.72 -6.80 8.56
C PHE A 87 16.97 -5.51 8.24
N ARG A 88 17.21 -4.97 7.05
CA ARG A 88 16.41 -3.88 6.48
C ARG A 88 15.05 -4.42 6.06
N ARG A 89 13.98 -3.82 6.59
CA ARG A 89 12.62 -4.04 6.10
C ARG A 89 12.29 -2.97 5.06
N ASP A 90 11.64 -3.36 3.95
CA ASP A 90 11.12 -2.37 3.02
C ASP A 90 9.93 -1.62 3.63
N GLY A 91 9.81 -0.32 3.32
CA GLY A 91 8.76 0.52 3.88
C GLY A 91 7.35 0.07 3.48
N GLY A 92 7.19 -0.45 2.27
CA GLY A 92 5.95 -1.06 1.80
C GLY A 92 5.59 -2.28 2.65
N GLY A 93 6.57 -3.12 2.97
CA GLY A 93 6.37 -4.29 3.83
C GLY A 93 5.92 -3.94 5.23
N THR A 94 6.43 -2.83 5.81
CA THR A 94 5.99 -2.39 7.15
C THR A 94 4.52 -1.96 7.13
N VAL A 95 4.09 -1.21 6.11
CA VAL A 95 2.69 -0.80 5.93
C VAL A 95 1.78 -2.00 5.70
N THR A 96 2.18 -2.90 4.78
CA THR A 96 1.41 -4.11 4.47
C THR A 96 1.20 -4.98 5.71
N LEU A 97 2.23 -5.16 6.53
CA LEU A 97 2.13 -5.88 7.79
C LEU A 97 1.28 -5.15 8.83
N ARG A 98 1.31 -3.79 8.84
CA ARG A 98 0.43 -3.01 9.72
C ARG A 98 -1.02 -3.19 9.32
N MET A 99 -1.34 -3.13 8.02
CA MET A 99 -2.68 -3.39 7.50
C MET A 99 -3.15 -4.81 7.82
N PHE A 100 -2.28 -5.80 7.63
CA PHE A 100 -2.60 -7.21 7.93
C PHE A 100 -2.90 -7.45 9.43
N LYS A 101 -2.35 -6.63 10.32
CA LYS A 101 -2.62 -6.67 11.77
C LYS A 101 -3.84 -5.86 12.19
N CYS A 102 -4.47 -5.12 11.29
CA CYS A 102 -5.65 -4.33 11.60
C CYS A 102 -6.80 -5.24 12.07
N ASN A 103 -7.47 -4.83 13.14
CA ASN A 103 -8.58 -5.57 13.74
C ASN A 103 -9.93 -5.33 13.02
N LYS A 104 -9.92 -4.47 11.99
CA LYS A 104 -11.11 -4.12 11.21
C LYS A 104 -10.95 -4.62 9.77
N PRO A 105 -12.01 -5.11 9.11
CA PRO A 105 -11.94 -5.50 7.71
C PRO A 105 -11.57 -4.29 6.83
N ILE A 106 -10.68 -4.52 5.87
CA ILE A 106 -10.19 -3.50 4.94
C ILE A 106 -10.65 -3.83 3.53
N ILE A 107 -11.33 -2.88 2.90
CA ILE A 107 -11.80 -2.97 1.52
C ILE A 107 -10.99 -2.01 0.65
N GLY A 108 -10.23 -2.54 -0.28
CA GLY A 108 -9.54 -1.75 -1.30
C GLY A 108 -10.52 -1.35 -2.41
N ALA A 109 -10.82 -0.06 -2.53
CA ALA A 109 -11.58 0.51 -3.64
C ALA A 109 -10.61 1.08 -4.67
N ILE A 110 -10.15 0.24 -5.61
CA ILE A 110 -9.09 0.54 -6.57
C ILE A 110 -9.69 1.28 -7.76
N ASN A 111 -9.65 2.60 -7.69
CA ASN A 111 -10.30 3.51 -8.63
C ASN A 111 -9.54 3.74 -9.94
N GLY A 112 -8.26 3.34 -10.03
CA GLY A 112 -7.41 3.56 -11.19
C GLY A 112 -6.10 2.80 -11.11
N PRO A 113 -5.07 3.19 -11.85
CA PRO A 113 -3.78 2.51 -11.86
C PRO A 113 -3.23 2.22 -10.46
N ALA A 114 -2.82 0.96 -10.24
CA ALA A 114 -2.22 0.44 -9.01
C ALA A 114 -0.97 -0.39 -9.38
N VAL A 115 0.24 0.14 -9.14
CA VAL A 115 1.48 -0.44 -9.65
C VAL A 115 2.52 -0.56 -8.53
N GLY A 116 3.34 -1.61 -8.53
CA GLY A 116 4.33 -1.87 -7.49
C GLY A 116 3.67 -1.88 -6.11
N ILE A 117 4.15 -1.05 -5.16
CA ILE A 117 3.55 -0.93 -3.82
C ILE A 117 2.06 -0.60 -3.88
N GLY A 118 1.59 0.12 -4.91
CA GLY A 118 0.17 0.39 -5.12
C GLY A 118 -0.67 -0.86 -5.38
N ALA A 119 -0.08 -1.88 -6.02
CA ALA A 119 -0.72 -3.18 -6.19
C ALA A 119 -0.48 -4.07 -4.96
N THR A 120 0.76 -4.14 -4.48
CA THR A 120 1.17 -5.10 -3.45
C THR A 120 0.59 -4.82 -2.08
N MET A 121 0.42 -3.54 -1.68
CA MET A 121 -0.25 -3.22 -0.41
C MET A 121 -1.70 -3.72 -0.37
N THR A 122 -2.37 -3.81 -1.53
CA THR A 122 -3.77 -4.29 -1.57
C THR A 122 -3.90 -5.78 -1.26
N LEU A 123 -2.81 -6.54 -1.35
CA LEU A 123 -2.83 -7.98 -1.11
C LEU A 123 -3.12 -8.33 0.37
N ALA A 124 -2.81 -7.44 1.30
CA ALA A 124 -3.12 -7.61 2.72
C ALA A 124 -4.55 -7.16 3.09
N MET A 125 -5.29 -6.56 2.17
CA MET A 125 -6.69 -6.18 2.39
C MET A 125 -7.61 -7.41 2.25
N ASP A 126 -8.75 -7.38 2.93
CA ASP A 126 -9.73 -8.48 2.91
C ASP A 126 -10.45 -8.57 1.57
N MET A 127 -10.85 -7.42 1.03
CA MET A 127 -11.57 -7.34 -0.25
C MET A 127 -10.90 -6.32 -1.19
N ARG A 128 -11.00 -6.57 -2.50
CA ARG A 128 -10.52 -5.69 -3.56
C ARG A 128 -11.64 -5.49 -4.58
N LEU A 129 -12.15 -4.26 -4.65
CA LEU A 129 -13.07 -3.79 -5.68
C LEU A 129 -12.26 -2.95 -6.67
N ILE A 130 -12.28 -3.35 -7.94
CA ILE A 130 -11.42 -2.76 -8.96
C ILE A 130 -12.32 -2.13 -10.03
N SER A 131 -12.09 -0.85 -10.33
CA SER A 131 -12.72 -0.19 -11.46
C SER A 131 -12.41 -0.95 -12.77
N SER A 132 -13.37 -1.08 -13.65
CA SER A 132 -13.19 -1.74 -14.95
C SER A 132 -12.12 -1.08 -15.83
N SER A 133 -11.82 0.19 -15.58
CA SER A 133 -10.76 0.94 -16.27
C SER A 133 -9.41 0.89 -15.56
N ALA A 134 -9.35 0.37 -14.34
CA ALA A 134 -8.11 0.29 -13.58
C ALA A 134 -7.17 -0.78 -14.15
N LYS A 135 -5.86 -0.54 -13.98
CA LYS A 135 -4.81 -1.50 -14.32
C LYS A 135 -3.97 -1.76 -13.08
N MET A 136 -3.73 -3.02 -12.77
CA MET A 136 -2.80 -3.43 -11.72
C MET A 136 -1.55 -4.04 -12.35
N GLY A 137 -0.38 -3.78 -11.75
CA GLY A 137 0.88 -4.30 -12.28
C GLY A 137 1.89 -4.65 -11.19
N PHE A 138 2.47 -5.86 -11.30
CA PHE A 138 3.56 -6.35 -10.46
C PHE A 138 4.90 -6.19 -11.19
N VAL A 139 5.26 -4.96 -11.54
CA VAL A 139 6.30 -4.56 -12.50
C VAL A 139 7.76 -4.75 -12.01
N PHE A 140 8.01 -5.72 -11.14
CA PHE A 140 9.30 -5.92 -10.47
C PHE A 140 10.44 -6.15 -11.47
N THR A 141 10.30 -7.14 -12.34
CA THR A 141 11.32 -7.49 -13.35
C THR A 141 11.58 -6.35 -14.33
N ARG A 142 10.54 -5.58 -14.71
CA ARG A 142 10.69 -4.39 -15.57
C ARG A 142 11.49 -3.27 -14.90
N ARG A 143 11.67 -3.31 -13.60
CA ARG A 143 12.41 -2.32 -12.80
C ARG A 143 13.70 -2.87 -12.20
N GLY A 144 14.01 -4.15 -12.44
CA GLY A 144 15.20 -4.79 -11.89
C GLY A 144 15.17 -4.93 -10.37
N ILE A 145 13.97 -5.05 -9.77
CA ILE A 145 13.77 -5.22 -8.34
C ILE A 145 13.08 -6.54 -8.04
N VAL A 146 13.20 -7.00 -6.81
CA VAL A 146 12.51 -8.20 -6.30
C VAL A 146 11.10 -7.85 -5.80
N PRO A 147 10.19 -8.84 -5.67
CA PRO A 147 8.89 -8.65 -5.02
C PRO A 147 9.04 -8.04 -3.63
N GLU A 148 8.36 -6.92 -3.38
CA GLU A 148 8.39 -6.14 -2.14
C GLU A 148 7.02 -6.17 -1.41
N ALA A 149 6.88 -5.44 -0.32
CA ALA A 149 5.64 -5.29 0.45
C ALA A 149 4.99 -6.65 0.80
N CYS A 150 5.79 -7.64 1.17
CA CYS A 150 5.34 -8.99 1.50
C CYS A 150 4.59 -9.70 0.35
N SER A 151 4.68 -9.20 -0.89
CA SER A 151 3.95 -9.77 -2.03
C SER A 151 4.36 -11.20 -2.36
N SER A 152 5.62 -11.59 -2.10
CA SER A 152 6.08 -12.98 -2.24
C SER A 152 5.36 -13.95 -1.31
N TRP A 153 4.78 -13.46 -0.21
CA TRP A 153 3.97 -14.24 0.71
C TRP A 153 2.47 -14.20 0.38
N PHE A 154 1.93 -13.01 0.13
CA PHE A 154 0.48 -12.83 -0.08
C PHE A 154 0.02 -13.27 -1.47
N LEU A 155 0.72 -12.84 -2.54
CA LEU A 155 0.25 -13.06 -3.91
C LEU A 155 0.02 -14.55 -4.23
N PRO A 156 0.99 -15.47 -3.99
CA PRO A 156 0.77 -16.89 -4.31
C PRO A 156 -0.35 -17.55 -3.48
N ARG A 157 -0.69 -16.99 -2.32
CA ARG A 157 -1.82 -17.46 -1.51
C ARG A 157 -3.18 -17.01 -2.03
N ILE A 158 -3.20 -15.92 -2.79
CA ILE A 158 -4.43 -15.36 -3.39
C ILE A 158 -4.70 -15.99 -4.76
N VAL A 159 -3.68 -16.10 -5.61
CA VAL A 159 -3.84 -16.47 -7.02
C VAL A 159 -3.22 -17.83 -7.40
N GLY A 160 -2.55 -18.49 -6.47
CA GLY A 160 -1.75 -19.68 -6.73
C GLY A 160 -0.34 -19.35 -7.26
N ILE A 161 0.60 -20.29 -7.07
CA ILE A 161 2.03 -20.03 -7.36
C ILE A 161 2.30 -19.80 -8.85
N ALA A 162 1.63 -20.53 -9.73
CA ALA A 162 1.86 -20.41 -11.19
C ALA A 162 1.47 -19.02 -11.69
N GLN A 163 0.30 -18.53 -11.33
CA GLN A 163 -0.17 -17.20 -11.72
C GLN A 163 0.67 -16.08 -11.08
N ALA A 164 1.07 -16.27 -9.81
CA ALA A 164 1.94 -15.32 -9.12
C ALA A 164 3.29 -15.19 -9.83
N GLN A 165 3.90 -16.32 -10.23
CA GLN A 165 5.15 -16.33 -10.98
C GLN A 165 5.00 -15.64 -12.34
N GLU A 166 3.94 -15.96 -13.09
CA GLU A 166 3.68 -15.31 -14.38
C GLU A 166 3.64 -13.78 -14.21
N TRP A 167 2.80 -13.25 -13.29
CA TRP A 167 2.65 -11.82 -13.11
C TRP A 167 3.92 -11.11 -12.61
N VAL A 168 4.67 -11.75 -11.72
CA VAL A 168 5.91 -11.19 -11.19
C VAL A 168 7.03 -11.20 -12.24
N MET A 169 7.12 -12.26 -13.06
CA MET A 169 8.20 -12.41 -14.05
C MET A 169 7.95 -11.62 -15.34
N THR A 170 6.70 -11.40 -15.71
CA THR A 170 6.36 -10.66 -16.94
C THR A 170 6.08 -9.17 -16.68
N GLY A 171 5.63 -8.81 -15.50
CA GLY A 171 5.37 -7.42 -15.05
C GLY A 171 4.07 -6.84 -15.54
#